data_c032e70ef7b6146930fe13c7afbc3ed5
#
_entry.id   c032e70ef7b6146930fe13c7afbc3ed5
#
_cell.length_a   1.000
_cell.length_b   1.000
_cell.length_c   1.000
_cell.angle_alpha   90.00
_cell.angle_beta   90.00
_cell.angle_gamma   90.00
#
_symmetry.space_group_name_H-M   'P 1'
#
loop_
_entity.id
_entity.type
_entity.pdbx_description
1 polymer ?
#
loop_
_entity_poly.entity_id
_entity_poly.type
_entity_poly.pdbx_seq_one_letter_code
_entity_poly.pdbx_strand_id
1 'polypeptide(L)'
;SDLLRTVIPPPKVPVVVGEGVVIDATSVEGSVTLIVGRKESGKSHLAKVLSSELARAGCNVVVLDVNGEYVSLGRRRDGEPSHVSDLMTVLAPGVNFQVPLASMSDEVLADVMTYALGLPQTSLRELLRLVRDLRRRRALTFPNLMRAVQSVPMNESVRDAVANRLLTLESTGIFTDSDQEELEVDLTSLFPPDRGALVVFDMSRLGSIQRRVFVEFLLSRMKELLFNDEIDPIVLFAEEAHLYLRETYWEDVITRMRHIGISTVLITNQPDSIPALIYRQADNVFMFNIRNGSDIEHLARNLEIDPETLRSILPNLPPGNVLAWGKAVGRLPITFRVIDPGTMTLGTTRTKLGRLLRQA
;
A
#
# COMPACT_ATOMS: atom_id res chain seq x y z
N SER A 1 -8.96 12.57 33.97
CA SER A 1 -7.71 12.33 33.19
C SER A 1 -6.84 11.20 33.77
N ASP A 2 -6.75 11.05 35.13
CA ASP A 2 -5.90 10.00 35.73
C ASP A 2 -6.50 8.59 35.60
N LEU A 3 -7.82 8.46 35.58
CA LEU A 3 -8.52 7.20 35.31
C LEU A 3 -8.17 6.60 33.92
N LEU A 4 -8.05 7.44 32.90
CA LEU A 4 -7.65 6.97 31.55
C LEU A 4 -6.20 6.49 31.51
N ARG A 5 -5.30 7.11 32.27
CA ARG A 5 -3.89 6.65 32.38
C ARG A 5 -3.75 5.32 33.12
N THR A 6 -4.70 4.98 33.96
CA THR A 6 -4.72 3.68 34.66
C THR A 6 -5.20 2.55 33.75
N VAL A 7 -6.02 2.86 32.73
CA VAL A 7 -6.63 1.86 31.82
C VAL A 7 -5.81 1.69 30.54
N ILE A 8 -5.15 2.74 30.06
CA ILE A 8 -4.30 2.69 28.85
C ILE A 8 -2.84 2.83 29.32
N PRO A 9 -2.03 1.79 29.19
CA PRO A 9 -0.61 1.89 29.52
C PRO A 9 0.07 2.96 28.66
N PRO A 10 1.11 3.65 29.16
CA PRO A 10 1.86 4.61 28.36
C PRO A 10 2.44 3.94 27.13
N PRO A 11 2.41 4.60 25.96
CA PRO A 11 2.96 4.04 24.74
C PRO A 11 4.48 3.78 24.88
N LYS A 12 4.94 2.62 24.40
CA LYS A 12 6.38 2.28 24.38
C LYS A 12 7.11 3.12 23.35
N VAL A 13 6.51 3.27 22.16
CA VAL A 13 7.03 4.09 21.07
C VAL A 13 5.93 5.09 20.68
N PRO A 14 5.95 6.30 21.26
CA PRO A 14 4.85 7.27 21.12
C PRO A 14 4.79 7.89 19.73
N VAL A 15 3.61 7.86 19.13
CA VAL A 15 3.28 8.50 17.84
C VAL A 15 2.08 9.42 18.05
N VAL A 16 2.25 10.69 17.75
CA VAL A 16 1.19 11.71 17.90
C VAL A 16 0.32 11.72 16.65
N VAL A 17 -0.98 11.40 16.81
CA VAL A 17 -1.92 11.31 15.69
C VAL A 17 -3.07 12.33 15.78
N GLY A 18 -3.34 12.85 16.96
CA GLY A 18 -4.44 13.76 17.20
C GLY A 18 -4.13 14.81 18.26
N GLU A 19 -4.98 15.82 18.37
CA GLU A 19 -4.91 16.82 19.42
C GLU A 19 -5.03 16.15 20.80
N GLY A 20 -3.89 16.03 21.50
CA GLY A 20 -3.80 15.33 22.79
C GLY A 20 -3.90 13.80 22.71
N VAL A 21 -3.81 13.22 21.52
CA VAL A 21 -3.87 11.76 21.32
C VAL A 21 -2.55 11.23 20.80
N VAL A 22 -1.96 10.33 21.59
CA VAL A 22 -0.73 9.61 21.29
C VAL A 22 -1.05 8.12 21.29
N ILE A 23 -0.63 7.42 20.26
CA ILE A 23 -0.75 5.96 20.15
C ILE A 23 0.63 5.31 20.24
N ASP A 24 0.66 4.02 20.48
CA ASP A 24 1.90 3.24 20.44
C ASP A 24 2.15 2.76 19.01
N ALA A 25 3.31 3.06 18.41
CA ALA A 25 3.68 2.57 17.09
C ALA A 25 3.58 1.04 16.99
N THR A 26 3.92 0.31 18.07
CA THR A 26 3.84 -1.16 18.13
C THR A 26 2.41 -1.68 18.05
N SER A 27 1.40 -0.84 18.22
CA SER A 27 -0.01 -1.20 18.02
C SER A 27 -0.42 -1.21 16.54
N VAL A 28 0.35 -0.55 15.68
CA VAL A 28 0.17 -0.51 14.22
C VAL A 28 1.09 -1.50 13.54
N GLU A 29 2.36 -1.54 13.95
CA GLU A 29 3.29 -2.56 13.51
C GLU A 29 2.82 -3.95 13.99
N GLY A 30 2.88 -4.96 13.11
CA GLY A 30 2.36 -6.30 13.39
C GLY A 30 0.83 -6.40 13.37
N SER A 31 0.11 -5.41 12.85
CA SER A 31 -1.35 -5.33 12.87
C SER A 31 -1.97 -5.14 11.48
N VAL A 32 -3.29 -5.36 11.41
CA VAL A 32 -4.15 -4.91 10.33
C VAL A 32 -4.91 -3.68 10.81
N THR A 33 -4.71 -2.56 10.14
CA THR A 33 -5.35 -1.27 10.44
C THR A 33 -6.23 -0.85 9.27
N LEU A 34 -7.46 -0.42 9.56
CA LEU A 34 -8.40 0.11 8.57
C LEU A 34 -8.62 1.62 8.81
N ILE A 35 -8.60 2.40 7.73
CA ILE A 35 -8.97 3.81 7.73
C ILE A 35 -10.12 3.98 6.73
N VAL A 36 -11.33 4.19 7.22
CA VAL A 36 -12.55 4.22 6.41
C VAL A 36 -13.30 5.53 6.56
N GLY A 37 -14.04 5.92 5.53
CA GLY A 37 -14.87 7.12 5.53
C GLY A 37 -15.06 7.70 4.15
N ARG A 38 -15.99 8.63 3.99
CA ARG A 38 -16.27 9.26 2.70
C ARG A 38 -15.08 10.08 2.16
N LYS A 39 -15.14 10.46 0.88
CA LYS A 39 -14.18 11.41 0.30
C LYS A 39 -14.13 12.72 1.10
N GLU A 40 -12.95 13.32 1.18
CA GLU A 40 -12.70 14.61 1.86
C GLU A 40 -13.04 14.62 3.37
N SER A 41 -13.18 13.47 4.02
CA SER A 41 -13.45 13.38 5.46
C SER A 41 -12.19 13.49 6.34
N GLY A 42 -11.00 13.30 5.78
CA GLY A 42 -9.72 13.37 6.50
C GLY A 42 -8.93 12.05 6.55
N LYS A 43 -9.36 11.00 5.84
CA LYS A 43 -8.65 9.70 5.80
C LYS A 43 -7.18 9.82 5.38
N SER A 44 -6.94 10.37 4.18
CA SER A 44 -5.57 10.55 3.66
C SER A 44 -4.75 11.49 4.54
N HIS A 45 -5.40 12.39 5.28
CA HIS A 45 -4.72 13.24 6.24
C HIS A 45 -4.17 12.43 7.43
N LEU A 46 -5.01 11.59 8.06
CA LEU A 46 -4.55 10.68 9.12
C LEU A 46 -3.48 9.71 8.60
N ALA A 47 -3.67 9.16 7.42
CA ALA A 47 -2.73 8.23 6.83
C ALA A 47 -1.34 8.87 6.58
N LYS A 48 -1.30 10.13 6.14
CA LYS A 48 -0.07 10.92 6.00
C LYS A 48 0.60 11.19 7.34
N VAL A 49 -0.16 11.60 8.36
CA VAL A 49 0.36 11.77 9.72
C VAL A 49 0.93 10.46 10.22
N LEU A 50 0.15 9.38 10.15
CA LEU A 50 0.55 8.08 10.68
C LEU A 50 1.78 7.51 9.97
N SER A 51 1.83 7.56 8.64
CA SER A 51 2.99 7.09 7.87
C SER A 51 4.26 7.86 8.18
N SER A 52 4.15 9.19 8.31
CA SER A 52 5.28 10.05 8.65
C SER A 52 5.80 9.80 10.07
N GLU A 53 4.89 9.71 11.04
CA GLU A 53 5.26 9.51 12.44
C GLU A 53 5.79 8.09 12.71
N LEU A 54 5.27 7.06 12.03
CA LEU A 54 5.81 5.70 12.10
C LEU A 54 7.24 5.63 11.52
N ALA A 55 7.51 6.27 10.39
CA ALA A 55 8.85 6.34 9.82
C ALA A 55 9.83 7.04 10.78
N ARG A 56 9.41 8.13 11.42
CA ARG A 56 10.20 8.82 12.45
C ARG A 56 10.43 7.97 13.69
N ALA A 57 9.49 7.12 14.01
CA ALA A 57 9.60 6.19 15.14
C ALA A 57 10.55 4.99 14.86
N GLY A 58 11.08 4.88 13.64
CA GLY A 58 11.99 3.83 13.23
C GLY A 58 11.39 2.72 12.37
N CYS A 59 10.10 2.81 12.02
CA CYS A 59 9.45 1.80 11.17
C CYS A 59 9.83 1.99 9.69
N ASN A 60 9.93 0.91 8.95
CA ASN A 60 9.97 0.92 7.49
C ASN A 60 8.55 1.06 6.95
N VAL A 61 8.25 2.19 6.33
CA VAL A 61 6.91 2.51 5.82
C VAL A 61 6.93 2.52 4.29
N VAL A 62 6.02 1.75 3.70
CA VAL A 62 5.78 1.72 2.25
C VAL A 62 4.39 2.26 1.96
N VAL A 63 4.28 3.21 1.05
CA VAL A 63 3.00 3.82 0.65
C VAL A 63 2.72 3.53 -0.81
N LEU A 64 1.58 2.91 -1.09
CA LEU A 64 1.01 2.77 -2.44
C LEU A 64 0.12 3.99 -2.72
N ASP A 65 0.69 5.01 -3.33
CA ASP A 65 0.04 6.31 -3.57
C ASP A 65 -0.64 6.34 -4.95
N VAL A 66 -1.93 6.03 -4.97
CA VAL A 66 -2.72 5.99 -6.22
C VAL A 66 -3.05 7.38 -6.76
N ASN A 67 -3.10 8.36 -5.87
CA ASN A 67 -3.58 9.71 -6.20
C ASN A 67 -2.45 10.75 -6.33
N GLY A 68 -1.20 10.39 -6.00
CA GLY A 68 -0.07 11.31 -5.96
C GLY A 68 -0.17 12.33 -4.82
N GLU A 69 -0.80 11.93 -3.71
CA GLU A 69 -1.04 12.82 -2.57
C GLU A 69 0.11 12.85 -1.56
N TYR A 70 0.98 11.83 -1.56
CA TYR A 70 2.08 11.69 -0.60
C TYR A 70 3.39 12.25 -1.10
N VAL A 71 3.56 12.44 -2.40
CA VAL A 71 4.83 12.85 -3.03
C VAL A 71 5.41 14.17 -2.48
N SER A 72 4.60 14.98 -1.85
CA SER A 72 5.01 16.28 -1.27
C SER A 72 5.25 16.27 0.23
N LEU A 73 5.11 15.11 0.92
CA LEU A 73 5.31 15.02 2.37
C LEU A 73 6.73 15.44 2.83
N GLY A 74 7.73 15.27 1.97
CA GLY A 74 9.11 15.71 2.22
C GLY A 74 9.27 17.25 2.29
N ARG A 75 8.20 18.03 2.04
CA ARG A 75 8.22 19.49 2.08
C ARG A 75 7.17 20.05 3.03
N ARG A 76 7.52 21.15 3.69
CA ARG A 76 6.58 21.98 4.45
C ARG A 76 5.80 22.91 3.51
N ARG A 77 4.72 23.52 4.03
CA ARG A 77 3.91 24.49 3.26
C ARG A 77 4.67 25.73 2.82
N ASP A 78 5.73 26.11 3.52
CA ASP A 78 6.64 27.19 3.18
C ASP A 78 7.72 26.79 2.15
N GLY A 79 7.73 25.52 1.70
CA GLY A 79 8.66 24.97 0.73
C GLY A 79 9.94 24.37 1.31
N GLU A 80 10.21 24.59 2.60
CA GLU A 80 11.35 24.04 3.31
C GLU A 80 11.22 22.51 3.49
N PRO A 81 12.32 21.80 3.73
CA PRO A 81 12.29 20.38 4.07
C PRO A 81 11.39 20.10 5.28
N SER A 82 10.58 19.07 5.20
CA SER A 82 9.76 18.62 6.32
C SER A 82 10.57 17.73 7.27
N HIS A 83 9.98 17.40 8.40
CA HIS A 83 10.57 16.51 9.41
C HIS A 83 10.80 15.07 8.95
N VAL A 84 10.29 14.68 7.77
CA VAL A 84 10.48 13.35 7.15
C VAL A 84 11.29 13.40 5.86
N SER A 85 11.79 14.56 5.45
CA SER A 85 12.51 14.73 4.17
C SER A 85 13.67 13.75 4.02
N ASP A 86 14.46 13.55 5.08
CA ASP A 86 15.66 12.70 5.06
C ASP A 86 15.36 11.20 5.17
N LEU A 87 14.10 10.84 5.50
CA LEU A 87 13.63 9.47 5.58
C LEU A 87 12.85 9.06 4.33
N MET A 88 12.52 10.04 3.47
CA MET A 88 11.55 9.85 2.38
C MET A 88 12.22 9.61 1.04
N THR A 89 11.78 8.56 0.36
CA THR A 89 12.12 8.28 -1.04
C THR A 89 10.83 8.18 -1.86
N VAL A 90 10.78 8.87 -3.01
CA VAL A 90 9.63 8.83 -3.93
C VAL A 90 10.03 8.14 -5.22
N LEU A 91 9.36 7.05 -5.52
CA LEU A 91 9.57 6.24 -6.71
C LEU A 91 8.29 6.19 -7.56
N ALA A 92 8.44 6.38 -8.86
CA ALA A 92 7.36 6.31 -9.85
C ALA A 92 7.64 5.17 -10.83
N PRO A 93 6.92 4.03 -10.72
CA PRO A 93 7.15 2.87 -11.57
C PRO A 93 7.02 3.21 -13.06
N GLY A 94 8.02 2.78 -13.84
CA GLY A 94 8.13 3.10 -15.26
C GLY A 94 8.66 4.52 -15.58
N VAL A 95 9.06 5.29 -14.55
CA VAL A 95 9.61 6.66 -14.74
C VAL A 95 11.01 6.75 -14.13
N ASN A 96 11.12 6.65 -12.80
CA ASN A 96 12.39 6.64 -12.06
C ASN A 96 12.61 5.34 -11.26
N PHE A 97 11.80 4.34 -11.53
CA PHE A 97 11.90 3.00 -10.98
C PHE A 97 11.54 2.00 -12.06
N GLN A 98 12.49 1.19 -12.45
CA GLN A 98 12.31 0.06 -13.37
C GLN A 98 12.97 -1.19 -12.80
N VAL A 99 12.51 -2.35 -13.25
CA VAL A 99 12.99 -3.66 -12.78
C VAL A 99 13.49 -4.43 -13.97
N PRO A 100 14.76 -4.84 -13.99
CA PRO A 100 15.27 -5.75 -15.03
C PRO A 100 14.50 -7.07 -14.97
N LEU A 101 14.03 -7.57 -16.13
CA LEU A 101 13.36 -8.87 -16.19
C LEU A 101 14.25 -9.99 -15.64
N ALA A 102 15.55 -9.88 -15.87
CA ALA A 102 16.55 -10.86 -15.44
C ALA A 102 16.71 -10.92 -13.90
N SER A 103 16.45 -9.82 -13.17
CA SER A 103 16.59 -9.75 -11.71
C SER A 103 15.38 -10.34 -10.95
N MET A 104 14.23 -10.55 -11.63
CA MET A 104 13.08 -11.18 -11.00
C MET A 104 13.34 -12.65 -10.71
N SER A 105 13.04 -13.11 -9.50
CA SER A 105 13.04 -14.56 -9.22
C SER A 105 11.91 -15.28 -9.97
N ASP A 106 12.03 -16.61 -10.07
CA ASP A 106 10.98 -17.42 -10.70
C ASP A 106 9.64 -17.30 -9.94
N GLU A 107 9.70 -17.14 -8.62
CA GLU A 107 8.51 -17.01 -7.76
C GLU A 107 7.82 -15.66 -8.01
N VAL A 108 8.56 -14.55 -7.98
CA VAL A 108 8.02 -13.21 -8.25
C VAL A 108 7.40 -13.14 -9.65
N LEU A 109 8.08 -13.68 -10.67
CA LEU A 109 7.53 -13.72 -12.02
C LEU A 109 6.26 -14.58 -12.08
N ALA A 110 6.25 -15.74 -11.41
CA ALA A 110 5.08 -16.62 -11.37
C ALA A 110 3.88 -15.94 -10.72
N ASP A 111 4.07 -15.22 -9.60
CA ASP A 111 3.02 -14.49 -8.91
C ASP A 111 2.45 -13.39 -9.81
N VAL A 112 3.29 -12.56 -10.41
CA VAL A 112 2.86 -11.51 -11.35
C VAL A 112 2.07 -12.08 -12.52
N MET A 113 2.58 -13.14 -13.16
CA MET A 113 1.92 -13.74 -14.32
C MET A 113 0.59 -14.40 -13.95
N THR A 114 0.50 -15.01 -12.78
CA THR A 114 -0.70 -15.70 -12.31
C THR A 114 -1.75 -14.72 -11.78
N TYR A 115 -1.37 -13.92 -10.79
CA TYR A 115 -2.34 -13.12 -10.03
C TYR A 115 -2.62 -11.76 -10.68
N ALA A 116 -1.62 -11.10 -11.25
CA ALA A 116 -1.86 -9.84 -11.95
C ALA A 116 -2.38 -10.04 -13.37
N LEU A 117 -1.87 -11.02 -14.12
CA LEU A 117 -2.17 -11.19 -15.53
C LEU A 117 -3.07 -12.40 -15.84
N GLY A 118 -3.40 -13.24 -14.86
CA GLY A 118 -4.32 -14.35 -15.03
C GLY A 118 -3.79 -15.45 -15.98
N LEU A 119 -2.47 -15.74 -15.93
CA LEU A 119 -1.89 -16.81 -16.72
C LEU A 119 -2.28 -18.18 -16.16
N PRO A 120 -2.88 -19.10 -16.95
CA PRO A 120 -3.22 -20.44 -16.48
C PRO A 120 -1.99 -21.25 -16.04
N GLN A 121 -2.15 -22.12 -15.04
CA GLN A 121 -1.06 -22.92 -14.48
C GLN A 121 -0.29 -23.77 -15.49
N THR A 122 -0.99 -24.31 -16.50
CA THR A 122 -0.36 -25.08 -17.59
C THR A 122 0.58 -24.19 -18.41
N SER A 123 0.14 -22.97 -18.73
CA SER A 123 0.92 -21.97 -19.47
C SER A 123 2.08 -21.44 -18.64
N LEU A 124 1.86 -21.25 -17.33
CA LEU A 124 2.91 -20.81 -16.40
C LEU A 124 4.08 -21.80 -16.34
N ARG A 125 3.81 -23.11 -16.28
CA ARG A 125 4.88 -24.13 -16.28
C ARG A 125 5.77 -24.05 -17.51
N GLU A 126 5.16 -23.87 -18.70
CA GLU A 126 5.92 -23.71 -19.95
C GLU A 126 6.73 -22.40 -19.94
N LEU A 127 6.13 -21.30 -19.50
CA LEU A 127 6.85 -20.03 -19.36
C LEU A 127 8.09 -20.17 -18.47
N LEU A 128 7.91 -20.69 -17.23
CA LEU A 128 9.01 -20.83 -16.28
C LEU A 128 10.11 -21.77 -16.78
N ARG A 129 9.76 -22.80 -17.56
CA ARG A 129 10.76 -23.66 -18.22
C ARG A 129 11.63 -22.87 -19.20
N LEU A 130 11.02 -22.00 -20.03
CA LEU A 130 11.75 -21.15 -20.97
C LEU A 130 12.60 -20.09 -20.25
N VAL A 131 12.04 -19.46 -19.21
CA VAL A 131 12.74 -18.47 -18.38
C VAL A 131 14.00 -19.07 -17.76
N ARG A 132 13.90 -20.26 -17.16
CA ARG A 132 15.06 -20.96 -16.56
C ARG A 132 16.14 -21.31 -17.58
N ASP A 133 15.74 -21.73 -18.79
CA ASP A 133 16.70 -22.03 -19.86
C ASP A 133 17.42 -20.76 -20.30
N LEU A 134 16.72 -19.68 -20.56
CA LEU A 134 17.32 -18.39 -20.95
C LEU A 134 18.17 -17.79 -19.83
N ARG A 135 17.76 -17.91 -18.57
CA ARG A 135 18.53 -17.44 -17.41
C ARG A 135 19.86 -18.18 -17.29
N ARG A 136 19.87 -19.51 -17.45
CA ARG A 136 21.12 -20.32 -17.47
C ARG A 136 22.08 -19.87 -18.56
N ARG A 137 21.55 -19.39 -19.70
CA ARG A 137 22.34 -18.86 -20.83
C ARG A 137 22.67 -17.38 -20.68
N ARG A 138 22.26 -16.70 -19.60
CA ARG A 138 22.39 -15.24 -19.41
C ARG A 138 21.79 -14.44 -20.58
N ALA A 139 20.66 -14.90 -21.10
CA ALA A 139 19.99 -14.37 -22.27
C ALA A 139 18.50 -14.06 -22.02
N LEU A 140 18.11 -13.91 -20.75
CA LEU A 140 16.72 -13.62 -20.38
C LEU A 140 16.41 -12.15 -20.68
N THR A 141 15.74 -11.93 -21.80
CA THR A 141 15.19 -10.65 -22.27
C THR A 141 13.82 -10.87 -22.86
N PHE A 142 12.98 -9.83 -22.95
CA PHE A 142 11.65 -9.93 -23.58
C PHE A 142 11.73 -10.46 -25.02
N PRO A 143 12.61 -9.92 -25.91
CA PRO A 143 12.72 -10.45 -27.28
C PRO A 143 13.18 -11.90 -27.34
N ASN A 144 14.11 -12.33 -26.49
CA ASN A 144 14.58 -13.70 -26.49
C ASN A 144 13.51 -14.66 -25.96
N LEU A 145 12.80 -14.25 -24.90
CA LEU A 145 11.71 -15.03 -24.30
C LEU A 145 10.55 -15.16 -25.31
N MET A 146 10.19 -14.08 -26.00
CA MET A 146 9.17 -14.12 -27.04
C MET A 146 9.54 -15.03 -28.21
N ARG A 147 10.81 -14.98 -28.67
CA ARG A 147 11.32 -15.91 -29.67
C ARG A 147 11.26 -17.36 -29.21
N ALA A 148 11.64 -17.64 -27.98
CA ALA A 148 11.55 -18.98 -27.42
C ALA A 148 10.11 -19.50 -27.37
N VAL A 149 9.15 -18.67 -26.97
CA VAL A 149 7.71 -19.00 -26.97
C VAL A 149 7.21 -19.36 -28.37
N GLN A 150 7.68 -18.66 -29.40
CA GLN A 150 7.28 -18.90 -30.79
C GLN A 150 7.94 -20.14 -31.40
N SER A 151 9.17 -20.47 -31.02
CA SER A 151 9.98 -21.51 -31.66
C SER A 151 9.84 -22.90 -31.03
N VAL A 152 9.47 -22.96 -29.71
CA VAL A 152 9.36 -24.25 -29.02
C VAL A 152 8.01 -24.90 -29.30
N PRO A 153 7.97 -26.22 -29.59
CA PRO A 153 6.72 -26.96 -29.76
C PRO A 153 5.88 -26.90 -28.46
N MET A 154 4.69 -26.33 -28.57
CA MET A 154 3.68 -26.28 -27.50
C MET A 154 2.29 -26.12 -28.11
N ASN A 155 1.27 -26.37 -27.31
CA ASN A 155 -0.13 -26.14 -27.73
C ASN A 155 -0.32 -24.67 -28.09
N GLU A 156 -1.04 -24.39 -29.19
CA GLU A 156 -1.28 -23.03 -29.69
C GLU A 156 -1.96 -22.13 -28.63
N SER A 157 -2.96 -22.64 -27.92
CA SER A 157 -3.63 -21.88 -26.84
C SER A 157 -2.69 -21.53 -25.68
N VAL A 158 -1.72 -22.38 -25.38
CA VAL A 158 -0.70 -22.12 -24.36
C VAL A 158 0.28 -21.06 -24.87
N ARG A 159 0.72 -21.17 -26.14
CA ARG A 159 1.60 -20.19 -26.79
C ARG A 159 0.97 -18.80 -26.78
N ASP A 160 -0.26 -18.69 -27.23
CA ASP A 160 -0.98 -17.42 -27.30
C ASP A 160 -1.21 -16.83 -25.90
N ALA A 161 -1.57 -17.67 -24.93
CA ALA A 161 -1.74 -17.23 -23.54
C ALA A 161 -0.44 -16.64 -22.98
N VAL A 162 0.71 -17.27 -23.20
CA VAL A 162 2.01 -16.79 -22.74
C VAL A 162 2.42 -15.52 -23.50
N ALA A 163 2.36 -15.54 -24.83
CA ALA A 163 2.78 -14.42 -25.67
C ALA A 163 2.01 -13.13 -25.33
N ASN A 164 0.66 -13.21 -25.21
CA ASN A 164 -0.17 -12.05 -24.90
C ASN A 164 0.15 -11.46 -23.51
N ARG A 165 0.45 -12.30 -22.50
CA ARG A 165 0.79 -11.80 -21.16
C ARG A 165 2.19 -11.21 -21.12
N LEU A 166 3.14 -11.77 -21.86
CA LEU A 166 4.49 -11.19 -22.00
C LEU A 166 4.43 -9.82 -22.67
N LEU A 167 3.68 -9.67 -23.76
CA LEU A 167 3.45 -8.36 -24.38
C LEU A 167 2.80 -7.35 -23.44
N THR A 168 1.83 -7.81 -22.64
CA THR A 168 1.20 -6.96 -21.62
C THR A 168 2.21 -6.55 -20.56
N LEU A 169 3.02 -7.49 -20.05
CA LEU A 169 4.05 -7.21 -19.05
C LEU A 169 5.07 -6.19 -19.56
N GLU A 170 5.61 -6.41 -20.75
CA GLU A 170 6.55 -5.49 -21.41
C GLU A 170 5.94 -4.10 -21.63
N SER A 171 4.69 -4.03 -22.10
CA SER A 171 3.98 -2.78 -22.37
C SER A 171 3.69 -1.94 -21.12
N THR A 172 3.85 -2.50 -19.92
CA THR A 172 3.71 -1.72 -18.67
C THR A 172 4.79 -0.65 -18.54
N GLY A 173 5.96 -0.85 -19.14
CA GLY A 173 7.14 0.00 -18.99
C GLY A 173 7.80 -0.07 -17.60
N ILE A 174 7.28 -0.93 -16.71
CA ILE A 174 7.84 -1.14 -15.36
C ILE A 174 9.03 -2.08 -15.41
N PHE A 175 9.01 -3.06 -16.33
CA PHE A 175 10.06 -4.03 -16.50
C PHE A 175 10.86 -3.73 -17.76
N THR A 176 12.17 -3.97 -17.70
CA THR A 176 13.12 -3.64 -18.75
C THR A 176 14.07 -4.80 -19.03
N ASP A 177 14.63 -4.83 -20.24
CA ASP A 177 15.75 -5.70 -20.60
C ASP A 177 17.11 -5.04 -20.33
N SER A 178 17.07 -3.74 -19.98
CA SER A 178 18.29 -2.95 -19.85
C SER A 178 18.94 -3.19 -18.49
N ASP A 179 20.23 -3.48 -18.51
CA ASP A 179 21.11 -3.43 -17.33
C ASP A 179 21.55 -1.97 -17.02
N GLN A 180 20.69 -0.98 -17.35
CA GLN A 180 20.97 0.42 -17.00
C GLN A 180 20.85 0.60 -15.49
N GLU A 181 21.99 0.61 -14.82
CA GLU A 181 22.12 0.77 -13.35
C GLU A 181 21.42 2.02 -12.81
N GLU A 182 21.20 3.04 -13.65
CA GLU A 182 20.61 4.32 -13.23
C GLU A 182 19.11 4.24 -12.84
N LEU A 183 18.37 3.22 -13.34
CA LEU A 183 16.94 3.05 -13.05
C LEU A 183 16.63 1.81 -12.23
N GLU A 184 17.64 0.95 -12.04
CA GLU A 184 17.55 -0.21 -11.16
C GLU A 184 17.74 0.23 -9.71
N VAL A 185 16.64 0.34 -8.97
CA VAL A 185 16.69 0.62 -7.53
C VAL A 185 16.76 -0.72 -6.79
N ASP A 186 17.85 -0.95 -6.09
CA ASP A 186 17.91 -2.05 -5.13
C ASP A 186 16.93 -1.75 -3.98
N LEU A 187 15.85 -2.54 -3.91
CA LEU A 187 14.82 -2.36 -2.90
C LEU A 187 15.35 -2.52 -1.48
N THR A 188 16.42 -3.28 -1.26
CA THR A 188 17.02 -3.43 0.08
C THR A 188 17.64 -2.12 0.57
N SER A 189 18.24 -1.34 -0.35
CA SER A 189 18.84 -0.05 -0.04
C SER A 189 17.85 1.01 0.43
N LEU A 190 16.55 0.81 0.19
CA LEU A 190 15.48 1.71 0.63
C LEU A 190 15.19 1.59 2.12
N PHE A 191 15.64 0.52 2.77
CA PHE A 191 15.32 0.17 4.16
C PHE A 191 16.59 0.03 5.00
N PRO A 192 17.23 1.15 5.37
CA PRO A 192 18.44 1.10 6.19
C PRO A 192 18.12 0.52 7.59
N PRO A 193 18.97 -0.37 8.15
CA PRO A 193 18.69 -1.07 9.39
C PRO A 193 18.77 -0.21 10.65
N ASP A 194 19.38 0.97 10.58
CA ASP A 194 19.66 1.86 11.70
C ASP A 194 18.62 2.98 11.88
N ARG A 195 17.70 3.13 10.96
CA ARG A 195 16.66 4.18 11.00
C ARG A 195 15.41 3.74 10.22
N GLY A 196 14.28 4.40 10.50
CA GLY A 196 13.06 4.20 9.70
C GLY A 196 13.19 4.76 8.28
N ALA A 197 12.29 4.31 7.41
CA ALA A 197 12.18 4.76 6.03
C ALA A 197 10.72 5.06 5.66
N LEU A 198 10.52 6.03 4.76
CA LEU A 198 9.22 6.34 4.15
C LEU A 198 9.37 6.23 2.63
N VAL A 199 9.02 5.09 2.08
CA VAL A 199 9.08 4.82 0.65
C VAL A 199 7.70 5.01 0.02
N VAL A 200 7.56 6.00 -0.86
CA VAL A 200 6.31 6.31 -1.54
C VAL A 200 6.39 5.87 -3.00
N PHE A 201 5.54 4.95 -3.39
CA PHE A 201 5.37 4.57 -4.80
C PHE A 201 4.24 5.40 -5.41
N ASP A 202 4.59 6.41 -6.19
CA ASP A 202 3.63 7.24 -6.95
C ASP A 202 3.05 6.45 -8.12
N MET A 203 1.85 5.94 -7.95
CA MET A 203 1.11 5.18 -8.95
C MET A 203 0.04 6.04 -9.65
N SER A 204 0.05 7.35 -9.46
CA SER A 204 -0.99 8.25 -9.97
C SER A 204 -1.09 8.29 -11.49
N ARG A 205 -0.02 7.91 -12.18
CA ARG A 205 0.04 7.84 -13.65
C ARG A 205 -0.21 6.45 -14.22
N LEU A 206 -0.28 5.42 -13.37
CA LEU A 206 -0.46 4.05 -13.82
C LEU A 206 -1.93 3.76 -14.18
N GLY A 207 -2.15 3.09 -15.31
CA GLY A 207 -3.42 2.48 -15.64
C GLY A 207 -3.74 1.28 -14.74
N SER A 208 -4.96 0.76 -14.81
CA SER A 208 -5.42 -0.33 -13.93
C SER A 208 -4.57 -1.60 -14.02
N ILE A 209 -4.17 -2.01 -15.23
CA ILE A 209 -3.31 -3.19 -15.46
C ILE A 209 -1.91 -2.95 -14.91
N GLN A 210 -1.30 -1.81 -15.23
CA GLN A 210 0.03 -1.44 -14.74
C GLN A 210 0.08 -1.42 -13.22
N ARG A 211 -0.95 -0.83 -12.58
CA ARG A 211 -1.07 -0.78 -11.13
C ARG A 211 -1.16 -2.18 -10.51
N ARG A 212 -2.00 -3.06 -11.06
CA ARG A 212 -2.14 -4.43 -10.57
C ARG A 212 -0.84 -5.22 -10.72
N VAL A 213 -0.17 -5.10 -11.87
CA VAL A 213 1.13 -5.74 -12.13
C VAL A 213 2.19 -5.24 -11.15
N PHE A 214 2.26 -3.92 -10.95
CA PHE A 214 3.24 -3.32 -10.02
C PHE A 214 3.00 -3.74 -8.57
N VAL A 215 1.76 -3.68 -8.10
CA VAL A 215 1.42 -4.05 -6.72
C VAL A 215 1.74 -5.52 -6.46
N GLU A 216 1.38 -6.41 -7.40
CA GLU A 216 1.69 -7.84 -7.27
C GLU A 216 3.20 -8.09 -7.25
N PHE A 217 3.95 -7.45 -8.16
CA PHE A 217 5.41 -7.49 -8.15
C PHE A 217 5.99 -7.05 -6.81
N LEU A 218 5.58 -5.86 -6.33
CA LEU A 218 6.12 -5.27 -5.11
C LEU A 218 5.88 -6.18 -3.90
N LEU A 219 4.66 -6.70 -3.76
CA LEU A 219 4.30 -7.56 -2.62
C LEU A 219 5.04 -8.88 -2.65
N SER A 220 5.13 -9.51 -3.83
CA SER A 220 5.86 -10.77 -3.98
C SER A 220 7.35 -10.57 -3.69
N ARG A 221 7.92 -9.45 -4.15
CA ARG A 221 9.33 -9.13 -3.88
C ARG A 221 9.58 -8.77 -2.42
N MET A 222 8.70 -7.99 -1.78
CA MET A 222 8.82 -7.70 -0.33
C MET A 222 8.72 -8.97 0.51
N LYS A 223 7.79 -9.88 0.15
CA LYS A 223 7.69 -11.20 0.80
C LYS A 223 9.00 -11.98 0.69
N GLU A 224 9.62 -12.02 -0.48
CA GLU A 224 10.90 -12.70 -0.71
C GLU A 224 12.03 -12.09 0.14
N LEU A 225 12.15 -10.76 0.15
CA LEU A 225 13.17 -10.04 0.93
C LEU A 225 13.00 -10.26 2.44
N LEU A 226 11.77 -10.21 2.94
CA LEU A 226 11.48 -10.47 4.36
C LEU A 226 11.72 -11.93 4.75
N PHE A 227 11.37 -12.87 3.87
CA PHE A 227 11.59 -14.29 4.11
C PHE A 227 13.08 -14.65 4.18
N ASN A 228 13.92 -13.92 3.45
CA ASN A 228 15.37 -14.08 3.44
C ASN A 228 16.09 -13.25 4.50
N ASP A 229 15.36 -12.51 5.36
CA ASP A 229 15.91 -11.57 6.33
C ASP A 229 16.80 -10.48 5.70
N GLU A 230 16.52 -10.09 4.43
CA GLU A 230 17.24 -9.05 3.71
C GLU A 230 16.78 -7.64 4.08
N ILE A 231 15.55 -7.49 4.59
CA ILE A 231 14.99 -6.25 5.13
C ILE A 231 14.23 -6.51 6.43
N ASP A 232 14.16 -5.49 7.29
CA ASP A 232 13.34 -5.51 8.49
C ASP A 232 11.83 -5.41 8.16
N PRO A 233 10.93 -5.77 9.10
CA PRO A 233 9.49 -5.65 8.94
C PRO A 233 9.04 -4.30 8.40
N ILE A 234 7.96 -4.30 7.61
CA ILE A 234 7.41 -3.09 6.97
C ILE A 234 5.96 -2.83 7.38
N VAL A 235 5.56 -1.55 7.32
CA VAL A 235 4.17 -1.11 7.42
C VAL A 235 3.72 -0.61 6.04
N LEU A 236 2.82 -1.35 5.40
CA LEU A 236 2.31 -1.07 4.06
C LEU A 236 1.02 -0.25 4.14
N PHE A 237 1.05 0.97 3.61
CA PHE A 237 -0.13 1.82 3.42
C PHE A 237 -0.69 1.63 2.02
N ALA A 238 -1.92 1.14 1.92
CA ALA A 238 -2.62 0.92 0.67
C ALA A 238 -3.76 1.94 0.50
N GLU A 239 -3.50 3.03 -0.22
CA GLU A 239 -4.51 4.02 -0.58
C GLU A 239 -5.50 3.41 -1.57
N GLU A 240 -6.79 3.73 -1.40
CA GLU A 240 -7.88 3.18 -2.20
C GLU A 240 -7.83 1.64 -2.29
N ALA A 241 -7.67 0.99 -1.14
CA ALA A 241 -7.43 -0.45 -1.01
C ALA A 241 -8.44 -1.31 -1.80
N HIS A 242 -9.68 -0.83 -1.96
CA HIS A 242 -10.72 -1.48 -2.75
C HIS A 242 -10.35 -1.71 -4.23
N LEU A 243 -9.35 -0.98 -4.77
CA LEU A 243 -8.87 -1.18 -6.13
C LEU A 243 -8.01 -2.44 -6.29
N TYR A 244 -7.45 -2.96 -5.20
CA TYR A 244 -6.57 -4.13 -5.20
C TYR A 244 -7.24 -5.37 -4.59
N LEU A 245 -8.14 -5.19 -3.61
CA LEU A 245 -8.67 -6.26 -2.76
C LEU A 245 -9.85 -7.04 -3.37
N ARG A 246 -10.10 -6.91 -4.68
CA ARG A 246 -11.25 -7.54 -5.33
C ARG A 246 -11.13 -9.03 -5.58
N GLU A 247 -9.98 -9.64 -5.35
CA GLU A 247 -9.73 -11.05 -5.67
C GLU A 247 -9.31 -11.83 -4.41
N THR A 248 -9.74 -13.08 -4.30
CA THR A 248 -9.55 -14.01 -3.17
C THR A 248 -8.10 -14.14 -2.67
N TYR A 249 -7.14 -13.82 -3.51
CA TYR A 249 -5.71 -13.86 -3.17
C TYR A 249 -5.31 -12.86 -2.09
N TRP A 250 -5.86 -11.64 -2.12
CA TRP A 250 -5.53 -10.60 -1.14
C TRP A 250 -6.01 -10.90 0.28
N GLU A 251 -7.13 -11.60 0.43
CA GLU A 251 -7.60 -12.03 1.74
C GLU A 251 -6.56 -12.94 2.41
N ASP A 252 -6.04 -13.91 1.66
CA ASP A 252 -4.97 -14.79 2.12
C ASP A 252 -3.66 -14.03 2.38
N VAL A 253 -3.33 -13.08 1.52
CA VAL A 253 -2.11 -12.29 1.61
C VAL A 253 -2.13 -11.43 2.88
N ILE A 254 -3.19 -10.65 3.12
CA ILE A 254 -3.28 -9.78 4.31
C ILE A 254 -3.25 -10.60 5.59
N THR A 255 -3.90 -11.76 5.62
CA THR A 255 -3.94 -12.61 6.81
C THR A 255 -2.59 -13.29 7.11
N ARG A 256 -1.83 -13.61 6.07
CA ARG A 256 -0.51 -14.26 6.20
C ARG A 256 0.66 -13.28 6.24
N MET A 257 0.53 -12.12 5.60
CA MET A 257 1.61 -11.11 5.52
C MET A 257 2.12 -10.67 6.89
N ARG A 258 1.23 -10.55 7.87
CA ARG A 258 1.63 -10.21 9.24
C ARG A 258 2.67 -11.16 9.82
N HIS A 259 2.59 -12.45 9.51
CA HIS A 259 3.53 -13.46 10.02
C HIS A 259 4.91 -13.40 9.38
N ILE A 260 5.00 -12.78 8.20
CA ILE A 260 6.28 -12.59 7.50
C ILE A 260 6.82 -11.16 7.67
N GLY A 261 6.19 -10.32 8.49
CA GLY A 261 6.68 -8.98 8.79
C GLY A 261 6.03 -7.85 7.99
N ILE A 262 4.91 -8.07 7.27
CA ILE A 262 4.16 -7.00 6.60
C ILE A 262 2.91 -6.67 7.40
N SER A 263 2.92 -5.49 8.03
CA SER A 263 1.73 -4.88 8.63
C SER A 263 0.99 -4.07 7.59
N THR A 264 -0.34 -4.02 7.65
CA THR A 264 -1.13 -3.33 6.62
C THR A 264 -2.00 -2.24 7.18
N VAL A 265 -1.98 -1.07 6.52
CA VAL A 265 -2.90 0.05 6.75
C VAL A 265 -3.71 0.24 5.46
N LEU A 266 -4.97 -0.19 5.48
CA LEU A 266 -5.85 -0.15 4.32
C LEU A 266 -6.74 1.07 4.40
N ILE A 267 -6.68 1.93 3.38
CA ILE A 267 -7.45 3.18 3.31
C ILE A 267 -8.49 3.06 2.20
N THR A 268 -9.77 3.29 2.52
CA THR A 268 -10.85 3.20 1.53
C THR A 268 -11.99 4.17 1.81
N ASN A 269 -12.63 4.60 0.73
CA ASN A 269 -13.90 5.34 0.79
C ASN A 269 -15.12 4.44 0.53
N GLN A 270 -14.89 3.12 0.31
CA GLN A 270 -15.90 2.10 0.05
C GLN A 270 -15.76 0.97 1.07
N PRO A 271 -16.27 1.14 2.30
CA PRO A 271 -16.14 0.13 3.35
C PRO A 271 -16.71 -1.23 2.96
N ASP A 272 -17.83 -1.25 2.24
CA ASP A 272 -18.54 -2.45 1.78
C ASP A 272 -17.74 -3.27 0.73
N SER A 273 -16.76 -2.65 0.08
CA SER A 273 -15.88 -3.34 -0.88
C SER A 273 -14.72 -4.10 -0.23
N ILE A 274 -14.46 -3.88 1.05
CA ILE A 274 -13.46 -4.63 1.81
C ILE A 274 -14.08 -5.95 2.31
N PRO A 275 -13.46 -7.09 2.04
CA PRO A 275 -13.95 -8.39 2.49
C PRO A 275 -14.17 -8.46 4.01
N ALA A 276 -15.26 -9.11 4.43
CA ALA A 276 -15.61 -9.28 5.84
C ALA A 276 -14.50 -9.94 6.67
N LEU A 277 -13.72 -10.83 6.07
CA LEU A 277 -12.59 -11.51 6.72
C LEU A 277 -11.54 -10.50 7.21
N ILE A 278 -11.27 -9.45 6.44
CA ILE A 278 -10.29 -8.42 6.78
C ILE A 278 -10.76 -7.61 8.00
N TYR A 279 -12.04 -7.26 8.06
CA TYR A 279 -12.62 -6.59 9.23
C TYR A 279 -12.47 -7.41 10.52
N ARG A 280 -12.70 -8.72 10.45
CA ARG A 280 -12.55 -9.63 11.61
C ARG A 280 -11.11 -9.74 12.10
N GLN A 281 -10.16 -9.44 11.25
CA GLN A 281 -8.73 -9.45 11.58
C GLN A 281 -8.18 -8.06 11.90
N ALA A 282 -8.99 -7.02 11.73
CA ALA A 282 -8.58 -5.66 12.02
C ALA A 282 -8.30 -5.47 13.52
N ASP A 283 -7.07 -5.11 13.81
CA ASP A 283 -6.64 -4.75 15.15
C ASP A 283 -7.00 -3.31 15.50
N ASN A 284 -7.03 -2.43 14.48
CA ASN A 284 -7.37 -1.01 14.60
C ASN A 284 -8.30 -0.57 13.48
N VAL A 285 -9.29 0.26 13.82
CA VAL A 285 -10.20 0.87 12.85
C VAL A 285 -10.38 2.35 13.16
N PHE A 286 -10.05 3.18 12.16
CA PHE A 286 -10.25 4.62 12.21
C PHE A 286 -11.39 5.00 11.27
N MET A 287 -12.52 5.39 11.83
CA MET A 287 -13.76 5.69 11.10
C MET A 287 -13.99 7.19 11.04
N PHE A 288 -13.96 7.74 9.85
CA PHE A 288 -14.31 9.13 9.58
C PHE A 288 -15.81 9.26 9.26
N ASN A 289 -16.25 10.46 8.84
CA ASN A 289 -17.64 10.69 8.46
C ASN A 289 -18.11 9.70 7.39
N ILE A 290 -19.19 8.98 7.70
CA ILE A 290 -19.92 8.06 6.80
C ILE A 290 -21.40 8.36 6.94
N ARG A 291 -22.12 8.51 5.82
CA ARG A 291 -23.56 8.84 5.79
C ARG A 291 -24.41 7.71 5.21
N ASN A 292 -23.78 6.81 4.46
CA ASN A 292 -24.50 5.70 3.84
C ASN A 292 -24.86 4.66 4.92
N GLY A 293 -26.14 4.37 5.07
CA GLY A 293 -26.64 3.41 6.06
C GLY A 293 -26.11 1.98 5.84
N SER A 294 -25.96 1.55 4.58
CA SER A 294 -25.44 0.21 4.28
C SER A 294 -23.96 0.07 4.69
N ASP A 295 -23.15 1.12 4.50
CA ASP A 295 -21.75 1.13 4.95
C ASP A 295 -21.65 1.06 6.48
N ILE A 296 -22.52 1.82 7.18
CA ILE A 296 -22.58 1.81 8.66
C ILE A 296 -22.97 0.42 9.16
N GLU A 297 -23.97 -0.21 8.55
CA GLU A 297 -24.38 -1.56 8.94
C GLU A 297 -23.32 -2.62 8.63
N HIS A 298 -22.62 -2.47 7.50
CA HIS A 298 -21.50 -3.33 7.17
C HIS A 298 -20.39 -3.24 8.22
N LEU A 299 -20.01 -2.03 8.63
CA LEU A 299 -19.02 -1.80 9.70
C LEU A 299 -19.51 -2.36 11.03
N ALA A 300 -20.73 -2.03 11.44
CA ALA A 300 -21.32 -2.47 12.71
C ALA A 300 -21.29 -3.99 12.85
N ARG A 301 -21.74 -4.70 11.79
CA ARG A 301 -21.79 -6.16 11.76
C ARG A 301 -20.41 -6.81 11.87
N ASN A 302 -19.44 -6.28 11.10
CA ASN A 302 -18.12 -6.90 11.01
C ASN A 302 -17.18 -6.54 12.16
N LEU A 303 -17.42 -5.41 12.84
CA LEU A 303 -16.65 -4.95 14.00
C LEU A 303 -17.35 -5.27 15.33
N GLU A 304 -18.52 -5.87 15.29
CA GLU A 304 -19.33 -6.21 16.46
C GLU A 304 -19.65 -4.95 17.34
N ILE A 305 -19.88 -3.82 16.67
CA ILE A 305 -20.27 -2.56 17.31
C ILE A 305 -21.77 -2.35 17.11
N ASP A 306 -22.43 -1.80 18.14
CA ASP A 306 -23.85 -1.46 18.04
C ASP A 306 -24.15 -0.49 16.88
N PRO A 307 -25.05 -0.88 15.94
CA PRO A 307 -25.36 -0.06 14.75
C PRO A 307 -25.93 1.33 15.09
N GLU A 308 -26.75 1.44 16.14
CA GLU A 308 -27.34 2.72 16.53
C GLU A 308 -26.28 3.69 17.05
N THR A 309 -25.30 3.19 17.77
CA THR A 309 -24.11 3.96 18.20
C THR A 309 -23.37 4.53 16.99
N LEU A 310 -23.04 3.70 15.99
CA LEU A 310 -22.36 4.19 14.79
C LEU A 310 -23.21 5.15 13.97
N ARG A 311 -24.54 4.92 13.84
CA ARG A 311 -25.46 5.82 13.15
C ARG A 311 -25.58 7.18 13.84
N SER A 312 -25.43 7.23 15.15
CA SER A 312 -25.47 8.50 15.91
C SER A 312 -24.19 9.31 15.77
N ILE A 313 -23.03 8.66 15.62
CA ILE A 313 -21.72 9.30 15.63
C ILE A 313 -21.22 9.61 14.23
N LEU A 314 -21.09 8.60 13.33
CA LEU A 314 -20.36 8.72 12.07
C LEU A 314 -20.89 9.80 11.12
N PRO A 315 -22.22 9.97 10.90
CA PRO A 315 -22.72 11.01 10.01
C PRO A 315 -22.47 12.43 10.52
N ASN A 316 -22.26 12.58 11.82
CA ASN A 316 -22.12 13.86 12.51
C ASN A 316 -20.66 14.25 12.76
N LEU A 317 -19.67 13.39 12.47
CA LEU A 317 -18.25 13.73 12.62
C LEU A 317 -17.86 14.88 11.69
N PRO A 318 -17.31 15.98 12.22
CA PRO A 318 -16.76 17.06 11.39
C PRO A 318 -15.58 16.58 10.56
N PRO A 319 -15.25 17.23 9.44
CA PRO A 319 -14.03 16.93 8.68
C PRO A 319 -12.78 16.96 9.56
N GLY A 320 -11.91 15.98 9.41
CA GLY A 320 -10.68 15.83 10.20
C GLY A 320 -10.90 15.21 11.60
N ASN A 321 -12.14 14.92 11.98
CA ASN A 321 -12.44 14.17 13.20
C ASN A 321 -12.65 12.69 12.87
N VAL A 322 -12.16 11.82 13.74
CA VAL A 322 -12.17 10.39 13.59
C VAL A 322 -12.69 9.70 14.84
N LEU A 323 -13.47 8.63 14.68
CA LEU A 323 -13.75 7.66 15.72
C LEU A 323 -12.76 6.52 15.58
N ALA A 324 -11.88 6.36 16.55
CA ALA A 324 -10.88 5.30 16.60
C ALA A 324 -11.33 4.17 17.53
N TRP A 325 -11.07 2.95 17.11
CA TRP A 325 -11.32 1.73 17.89
C TRP A 325 -10.19 0.73 17.66
N GLY A 326 -9.82 -0.03 18.68
CA GLY A 326 -8.82 -1.09 18.58
C GLY A 326 -7.64 -0.92 19.52
N LYS A 327 -6.58 -1.68 19.25
CA LYS A 327 -5.36 -1.74 20.10
C LYS A 327 -4.70 -0.37 20.28
N ALA A 328 -4.64 0.41 19.20
CA ALA A 328 -3.99 1.72 19.20
C ALA A 328 -4.58 2.70 20.22
N VAL A 329 -5.83 2.51 20.60
CA VAL A 329 -6.56 3.35 21.57
C VAL A 329 -7.00 2.58 22.80
N GLY A 330 -6.27 1.51 23.17
CA GLY A 330 -6.55 0.72 24.37
C GLY A 330 -7.88 -0.02 24.33
N ARG A 331 -8.41 -0.32 23.14
CA ARG A 331 -9.73 -0.94 22.88
C ARG A 331 -10.92 -0.12 23.41
N LEU A 332 -10.72 1.16 23.68
CA LEU A 332 -11.80 2.10 24.03
C LEU A 332 -12.14 2.93 22.79
N PRO A 333 -13.43 3.07 22.43
CA PRO A 333 -13.81 3.97 21.35
C PRO A 333 -13.53 5.42 21.77
N ILE A 334 -12.68 6.11 21.02
CA ILE A 334 -12.38 7.52 21.26
C ILE A 334 -12.58 8.33 19.99
N THR A 335 -13.05 9.56 20.14
CA THR A 335 -13.08 10.54 19.05
C THR A 335 -12.04 11.60 19.27
N PHE A 336 -11.33 11.97 18.18
CA PHE A 336 -10.36 13.05 18.24
C PHE A 336 -10.23 13.74 16.88
N ARG A 337 -9.62 14.92 16.89
CA ARG A 337 -9.23 15.63 15.69
C ARG A 337 -7.80 15.26 15.32
N VAL A 338 -7.58 14.89 14.06
CA VAL A 338 -6.24 14.59 13.54
C VAL A 338 -5.39 15.85 13.56
N ILE A 339 -4.12 15.73 13.99
CA ILE A 339 -3.19 16.88 14.00
C ILE A 339 -2.86 17.31 12.57
N ASP A 340 -2.48 18.57 12.41
CA ASP A 340 -1.92 19.08 11.16
C ASP A 340 -0.41 18.76 11.12
N PRO A 341 0.07 17.95 10.16
CA PRO A 341 1.49 17.60 10.06
C PRO A 341 2.36 18.79 9.61
N GLY A 342 1.78 19.92 9.21
CA GLY A 342 2.50 21.09 8.70
C GLY A 342 3.15 20.86 7.32
N THR A 343 2.97 19.69 6.75
CA THR A 343 3.53 19.33 5.44
C THR A 343 2.68 19.86 4.27
N MET A 344 3.29 20.00 3.11
CA MET A 344 2.58 20.31 1.88
C MET A 344 1.70 19.11 1.50
N THR A 345 0.40 19.36 1.30
CA THR A 345 -0.55 18.32 0.89
C THR A 345 -1.14 18.65 -0.47
N LEU A 346 -1.09 17.71 -1.43
CA LEU A 346 -1.65 17.88 -2.77
C LEU A 346 -3.09 17.39 -2.92
N GLY A 347 -3.71 16.88 -1.86
CA GLY A 347 -5.03 16.23 -1.85
C GLY A 347 -6.24 17.14 -2.03
N THR A 348 -6.13 18.27 -2.71
CA THR A 348 -7.28 19.10 -3.07
C THR A 348 -7.76 18.78 -4.49
N THR A 349 -9.07 18.58 -4.64
CA THR A 349 -9.71 18.41 -5.96
C THR A 349 -9.28 19.54 -6.89
N ARG A 350 -8.62 19.20 -7.99
CA ARG A 350 -8.17 20.21 -8.99
C ARG A 350 -9.39 20.74 -9.74
N THR A 351 -9.86 21.93 -9.38
CA THR A 351 -10.92 22.62 -10.10
C THR A 351 -10.36 23.81 -10.88
N LYS A 352 -10.98 24.15 -12.01
CA LYS A 352 -10.61 25.34 -12.79
C LYS A 352 -10.67 26.61 -11.95
N LEU A 353 -11.71 26.76 -11.13
CA LEU A 353 -11.89 27.91 -10.23
C LEU A 353 -10.86 27.91 -9.09
N GLY A 354 -10.54 26.75 -8.50
CA GLY A 354 -9.51 26.64 -7.47
C GLY A 354 -8.10 26.93 -8.00
N ARG A 355 -7.85 26.78 -9.32
CA ARG A 355 -6.60 27.22 -9.95
C ARG A 355 -6.53 28.75 -10.09
N LEU A 356 -7.63 29.37 -10.44
CA LEU A 356 -7.71 30.85 -10.57
C LEU A 356 -7.56 31.53 -9.21
N LEU A 357 -8.16 30.97 -8.14
CA LEU A 357 -8.06 31.51 -6.78
C LEU A 357 -6.67 31.37 -6.16
N ARG A 358 -5.81 30.51 -6.70
CA ARG A 358 -4.41 30.36 -6.24
C ARG A 358 -3.43 31.27 -7.01
N GLN A 359 -3.89 31.93 -8.08
CA GLN A 359 -3.10 32.87 -8.88
C GLN A 359 -3.46 34.33 -8.57
N ALA A 360 -4.51 34.56 -7.80
CA ALA A 360 -4.91 35.86 -7.26
C ALA A 360 -4.44 36.02 -5.81
#